data_bde3d51bd6954fdef3cb63f2e4c5f1af
#
_entry.id   bde3d51bd6954fdef3cb63f2e4c5f1af
#
_cell.length_a   1.000
_cell.length_b   1.000
_cell.length_c   1.000
_cell.angle_alpha   90.00
_cell.angle_beta   90.00
_cell.angle_gamma   90.00
#
_symmetry.space_group_name_H-M   'P 1'
#
loop_
_entity.id
_entity.type
_entity.pdbx_description
1 polymer ?
#
loop_
_entity_poly.entity_id
_entity_poly.type
_entity_poly.pdbx_seq_one_letter_code
_entity_poly.pdbx_strand_id
1 'polypeptide(L)'
;MNEHEKQTKKEKGKAFEQLIKSILIGAGFTPVPSEFPYAFDGPAGQMVHGLGQAHNADVLVEPIAQIPFYYPSRLIIECKNYNKKIGLNIIRSAFGMREDINSFEIVNEEILRKRERPGGQYGASTFQRYYYQVGVASFNSFTKEAQEFADAHRIPLIPFKNLPIPNKLLQYVLDDNGQYILDRQAVNNEDFNKLCEEVSQNTAIGMLDNGQIVFLYNINETGVDFNSDTYNLRTDKNKDRMKHWSLKCDDREYAFQLPKLLYDKWENTVKEKDKEKENKSIIRFKNDYLANRVVYYRHNDIPRIKMLSITADGV
;
A
#
# COMPACT_ATOMS: atom_id res chain seq x y z
N MET A 1 -26.75 13.56 13.49
CA MET A 1 -25.72 14.08 12.54
C MET A 1 -26.48 14.81 11.44
N ASN A 2 -26.26 16.12 11.29
CA ASN A 2 -26.95 16.92 10.29
C ASN A 2 -26.34 16.70 8.89
N GLU A 3 -26.99 17.20 7.82
CA GLU A 3 -26.51 17.02 6.45
C GLU A 3 -25.14 17.63 6.21
N HIS A 4 -24.86 18.80 6.81
CA HIS A 4 -23.57 19.47 6.72
C HIS A 4 -22.43 18.63 7.31
N GLU A 5 -22.64 17.97 8.45
CA GLU A 5 -21.63 17.08 9.04
C GLU A 5 -21.37 15.83 8.19
N LYS A 6 -22.41 15.30 7.54
CA LYS A 6 -22.29 14.16 6.61
C LYS A 6 -21.48 14.54 5.37
N GLN A 7 -21.74 15.72 4.81
CA GLN A 7 -21.04 16.23 3.64
C GLN A 7 -19.56 16.48 3.95
N THR A 8 -19.25 17.12 5.08
CA THR A 8 -17.86 17.33 5.53
C THR A 8 -17.10 16.04 5.72
N LYS A 9 -17.72 14.98 6.28
CA LYS A 9 -17.10 13.67 6.42
C LYS A 9 -16.82 13.01 5.09
N LYS A 10 -17.73 13.13 4.12
CA LYS A 10 -17.56 12.59 2.75
C LYS A 10 -16.41 13.29 2.03
N GLU A 11 -16.30 14.61 2.16
CA GLU A 11 -15.23 15.41 1.55
C GLU A 11 -13.85 15.05 2.13
N LYS A 12 -13.76 14.92 3.46
CA LYS A 12 -12.54 14.45 4.14
C LYS A 12 -12.13 13.02 3.71
N GLY A 13 -13.11 12.14 3.49
CA GLY A 13 -12.84 10.80 2.94
C GLY A 13 -12.18 10.86 1.58
N LYS A 14 -12.78 11.60 0.64
CA LYS A 14 -12.24 11.78 -0.71
C LYS A 14 -10.86 12.43 -0.75
N ALA A 15 -10.59 13.38 0.14
CA ALA A 15 -9.28 13.98 0.26
C ALA A 15 -8.22 12.94 0.67
N PHE A 16 -8.55 12.05 1.60
CA PHE A 16 -7.65 10.97 2.00
C PHE A 16 -7.42 9.94 0.88
N GLU A 17 -8.46 9.55 0.16
CA GLU A 17 -8.38 8.67 -1.02
C GLU A 17 -7.41 9.27 -2.07
N GLN A 18 -7.54 10.57 -2.38
CA GLN A 18 -6.69 11.27 -3.33
C GLN A 18 -5.23 11.32 -2.87
N LEU A 19 -4.98 11.59 -1.58
CA LEU A 19 -3.63 11.58 -1.01
C LEU A 19 -2.96 10.21 -1.15
N ILE A 20 -3.65 9.14 -0.76
CA ILE A 20 -3.13 7.77 -0.90
C ILE A 20 -2.88 7.43 -2.37
N LYS A 21 -3.80 7.79 -3.26
CA LYS A 21 -3.66 7.59 -4.71
C LYS A 21 -2.43 8.31 -5.25
N SER A 22 -2.20 9.57 -4.87
CA SER A 22 -1.04 10.36 -5.31
C SER A 22 0.28 9.70 -4.89
N ILE A 23 0.38 9.23 -3.64
CA ILE A 23 1.58 8.54 -3.14
C ILE A 23 1.85 7.24 -3.92
N LEU A 24 0.83 6.44 -4.20
CA LEU A 24 0.98 5.19 -4.96
C LEU A 24 1.41 5.46 -6.41
N ILE A 25 0.79 6.43 -7.07
CA ILE A 25 1.15 6.83 -8.45
C ILE A 25 2.59 7.36 -8.48
N GLY A 26 2.97 8.20 -7.53
CA GLY A 26 4.34 8.71 -7.42
C GLY A 26 5.36 7.61 -7.20
N ALA A 27 5.00 6.56 -6.48
CA ALA A 27 5.82 5.36 -6.33
C ALA A 27 5.81 4.43 -7.57
N GLY A 28 5.16 4.84 -8.66
CA GLY A 28 5.23 4.15 -9.95
C GLY A 28 4.06 3.22 -10.27
N PHE A 29 3.03 3.16 -9.44
CA PHE A 29 1.81 2.44 -9.80
C PHE A 29 1.01 3.21 -10.86
N THR A 30 0.28 2.49 -11.71
CA THR A 30 -0.55 3.08 -12.76
C THR A 30 -2.02 3.07 -12.33
N PRO A 31 -2.74 4.21 -12.40
CA PRO A 31 -4.17 4.21 -12.15
C PRO A 31 -4.91 3.38 -13.21
N VAL A 32 -5.86 2.57 -12.77
CA VAL A 32 -6.72 1.80 -13.68
C VAL A 32 -7.88 2.69 -14.11
N PRO A 33 -8.12 2.86 -15.43
CA PRO A 33 -9.28 3.61 -15.91
C PRO A 33 -10.60 2.86 -15.65
N SER A 34 -11.71 3.61 -15.63
CA SER A 34 -13.04 3.00 -15.66
C SER A 34 -13.31 2.50 -17.06
N GLU A 35 -13.14 1.20 -17.28
CA GLU A 35 -13.27 0.54 -18.57
C GLU A 35 -14.02 -0.78 -18.38
N PHE A 36 -15.21 -0.87 -19.03
CA PHE A 36 -15.99 -2.10 -19.05
C PHE A 36 -15.21 -3.23 -19.75
N PRO A 37 -15.22 -4.47 -19.25
CA PRO A 37 -16.01 -5.00 -18.12
C PRO A 37 -15.33 -4.95 -16.76
N TYR A 38 -14.14 -4.36 -16.64
CA TYR A 38 -13.28 -4.47 -15.46
C TYR A 38 -13.67 -3.51 -14.34
N ALA A 39 -13.87 -2.24 -14.70
CA ALA A 39 -14.25 -1.19 -13.79
C ALA A 39 -15.24 -0.24 -14.48
N PHE A 40 -16.08 0.42 -13.72
CA PHE A 40 -17.04 1.38 -14.22
C PHE A 40 -17.29 2.50 -13.21
N ASP A 41 -17.79 3.64 -13.68
CA ASP A 41 -18.16 4.75 -12.81
C ASP A 41 -19.57 4.53 -12.24
N GLY A 42 -19.66 4.52 -10.93
CA GLY A 42 -20.91 4.41 -10.18
C GLY A 42 -21.17 5.62 -9.29
N PRO A 43 -22.30 5.66 -8.57
CA PRO A 43 -22.66 6.79 -7.71
C PRO A 43 -21.66 7.09 -6.57
N ALA A 44 -20.93 6.08 -6.14
CA ALA A 44 -19.92 6.20 -5.07
C ALA A 44 -18.52 6.57 -5.59
N GLY A 45 -18.26 6.39 -6.88
CA GLY A 45 -16.97 6.54 -7.54
C GLY A 45 -16.68 5.37 -8.46
N GLN A 46 -15.41 5.02 -8.61
CA GLN A 46 -15.00 3.86 -9.42
C GLN A 46 -15.45 2.55 -8.75
N MET A 47 -16.08 1.69 -9.53
CA MET A 47 -16.63 0.41 -9.07
C MET A 47 -15.98 -0.75 -9.79
N VAL A 48 -15.88 -1.89 -9.12
CA VAL A 48 -15.41 -3.17 -9.67
C VAL A 48 -16.47 -4.24 -9.45
N HIS A 49 -16.70 -5.06 -10.45
CA HIS A 49 -17.67 -6.15 -10.35
C HIS A 49 -17.20 -7.24 -9.36
N GLY A 50 -18.11 -7.70 -8.52
CA GLY A 50 -17.96 -8.90 -7.71
C GLY A 50 -19.07 -9.92 -8.04
N LEU A 51 -18.91 -11.14 -7.55
CA LEU A 51 -19.89 -12.21 -7.76
C LEU A 51 -21.22 -11.90 -7.09
N GLY A 52 -21.19 -11.38 -5.86
CA GLY A 52 -22.38 -11.02 -5.09
C GLY A 52 -22.87 -9.60 -5.37
N GLN A 53 -21.95 -8.66 -5.54
CA GLN A 53 -22.26 -7.25 -5.78
C GLN A 53 -21.08 -6.50 -6.41
N ALA A 54 -21.33 -5.31 -6.92
CA ALA A 54 -20.26 -4.40 -7.28
C ALA A 54 -19.71 -3.67 -6.05
N HIS A 55 -18.40 -3.50 -6.02
CA HIS A 55 -17.68 -2.88 -4.90
C HIS A 55 -17.10 -1.53 -5.31
N ASN A 56 -17.20 -0.54 -4.41
CA ASN A 56 -16.48 0.73 -4.56
C ASN A 56 -14.99 0.51 -4.39
N ALA A 57 -14.18 1.09 -5.27
CA ALA A 57 -12.73 1.09 -5.18
C ALA A 57 -12.25 2.51 -4.86
N ASP A 58 -11.97 2.82 -3.58
CA ASP A 58 -11.50 4.14 -3.18
C ASP A 58 -10.22 4.53 -3.93
N VAL A 59 -9.28 3.59 -4.08
CA VAL A 59 -8.12 3.69 -4.97
C VAL A 59 -7.95 2.39 -5.72
N LEU A 60 -7.88 2.45 -7.06
CA LEU A 60 -7.62 1.30 -7.93
C LEU A 60 -6.39 1.57 -8.79
N VAL A 61 -5.36 0.75 -8.60
CA VAL A 61 -4.08 0.87 -9.30
C VAL A 61 -3.54 -0.50 -9.69
N GLU A 62 -2.62 -0.52 -10.65
CA GLU A 62 -1.89 -1.73 -11.00
C GLU A 62 -0.38 -1.50 -10.93
N PRO A 63 0.40 -2.52 -10.51
CA PRO A 63 1.86 -2.44 -10.51
C PRO A 63 2.38 -2.48 -11.95
N ILE A 64 3.52 -1.86 -12.18
CA ILE A 64 4.18 -1.78 -13.49
C ILE A 64 4.55 -3.16 -14.03
N ALA A 65 5.08 -4.02 -13.17
CA ALA A 65 5.45 -5.38 -13.55
C ALA A 65 4.42 -6.37 -13.02
N GLN A 66 4.06 -7.25 -13.90
CA GLN A 66 3.19 -8.37 -13.61
C GLN A 66 4.03 -9.64 -13.49
N ILE A 67 3.61 -10.56 -12.64
CA ILE A 67 4.30 -11.85 -12.46
C ILE A 67 3.92 -12.74 -13.65
N PRO A 68 4.89 -13.26 -14.41
CA PRO A 68 4.62 -14.21 -15.48
C PRO A 68 3.88 -15.44 -14.97
N PHE A 69 3.04 -16.03 -15.83
CA PHE A 69 2.25 -17.25 -15.56
C PHE A 69 1.08 -17.10 -14.58
N TYR A 70 0.85 -15.88 -14.07
CA TYR A 70 -0.31 -15.54 -13.25
C TYR A 70 -1.21 -14.52 -13.97
N TYR A 71 -2.44 -14.38 -13.51
CA TYR A 71 -3.27 -13.28 -13.96
C TYR A 71 -2.63 -11.96 -13.56
N PRO A 72 -2.68 -10.92 -14.44
CA PRO A 72 -2.22 -9.59 -14.06
C PRO A 72 -2.91 -9.12 -12.77
N SER A 73 -2.13 -8.50 -11.90
CA SER A 73 -2.58 -8.07 -10.57
C SER A 73 -3.05 -6.62 -10.61
N ARG A 74 -4.12 -6.34 -9.88
CA ARG A 74 -4.60 -5.00 -9.54
C ARG A 74 -4.70 -4.84 -8.03
N LEU A 75 -4.49 -3.63 -7.54
CA LEU A 75 -4.55 -3.32 -6.12
C LEU A 75 -5.69 -2.34 -5.86
N ILE A 76 -6.63 -2.74 -5.01
CA ILE A 76 -7.66 -1.87 -4.45
C ILE A 76 -7.19 -1.45 -3.06
N ILE A 77 -7.21 -0.16 -2.73
CA ILE A 77 -6.98 0.32 -1.37
C ILE A 77 -8.27 0.93 -0.85
N GLU A 78 -8.80 0.32 0.18
CA GLU A 78 -9.91 0.83 0.98
C GLU A 78 -9.40 1.89 1.95
N CYS A 79 -9.87 3.12 1.87
CA CYS A 79 -9.38 4.26 2.63
C CYS A 79 -10.29 4.62 3.81
N LYS A 80 -9.74 4.71 5.01
CA LYS A 80 -10.48 5.03 6.24
C LYS A 80 -9.80 6.16 7.02
N ASN A 81 -10.37 7.35 6.99
CA ASN A 81 -9.84 8.53 7.70
C ASN A 81 -10.31 8.66 9.15
N TYR A 82 -10.43 7.54 9.87
CA TYR A 82 -10.91 7.56 11.26
C TYR A 82 -9.83 8.01 12.24
N ASN A 83 -10.23 8.82 13.24
CA ASN A 83 -9.34 9.22 14.33
C ASN A 83 -9.03 8.09 15.34
N LYS A 84 -9.73 6.97 15.26
CA LYS A 84 -9.49 5.77 16.07
C LYS A 84 -8.83 4.66 15.26
N LYS A 85 -8.20 3.69 15.96
CA LYS A 85 -7.62 2.51 15.32
C LYS A 85 -8.68 1.70 14.56
N ILE A 86 -8.31 1.21 13.40
CA ILE A 86 -9.15 0.32 12.60
C ILE A 86 -9.20 -1.07 13.25
N GLY A 87 -10.42 -1.56 13.47
CA GLY A 87 -10.67 -2.88 14.04
C GLY A 87 -10.78 -3.97 13.00
N LEU A 88 -10.82 -5.22 13.47
CA LEU A 88 -10.86 -6.46 12.69
C LEU A 88 -11.98 -6.50 11.65
N ASN A 89 -13.17 -5.94 11.95
CA ASN A 89 -14.31 -6.01 11.03
C ASN A 89 -14.05 -5.32 9.68
N ILE A 90 -13.31 -4.22 9.66
CA ILE A 90 -12.94 -3.54 8.40
C ILE A 90 -12.02 -4.44 7.56
N ILE A 91 -11.07 -5.13 8.19
CA ILE A 91 -10.14 -6.00 7.48
C ILE A 91 -10.85 -7.26 6.95
N ARG A 92 -11.80 -7.81 7.73
CA ARG A 92 -12.66 -8.90 7.25
C ARG A 92 -13.54 -8.47 6.07
N SER A 93 -14.05 -7.25 6.07
CA SER A 93 -14.80 -6.69 4.94
C SER A 93 -13.91 -6.57 3.70
N ALA A 94 -12.69 -6.06 3.84
CA ALA A 94 -11.72 -5.97 2.76
C ALA A 94 -11.34 -7.37 2.21
N PHE A 95 -11.17 -8.35 3.09
CA PHE A 95 -10.96 -9.74 2.69
C PHE A 95 -12.16 -10.28 1.89
N GLY A 96 -13.39 -10.10 2.40
CA GLY A 96 -14.61 -10.52 1.70
C GLY A 96 -14.77 -9.87 0.32
N MET A 97 -14.47 -8.57 0.21
CA MET A 97 -14.46 -7.84 -1.05
C MET A 97 -13.46 -8.46 -2.04
N ARG A 98 -12.24 -8.78 -1.60
CA ARG A 98 -11.23 -9.43 -2.43
C ARG A 98 -11.71 -10.77 -2.98
N GLU A 99 -12.28 -11.62 -2.13
CA GLU A 99 -12.77 -12.94 -2.52
C GLU A 99 -13.97 -12.82 -3.48
N ASP A 100 -14.89 -11.89 -3.24
CA ASP A 100 -16.07 -11.67 -4.07
C ASP A 100 -15.67 -11.18 -5.49
N ILE A 101 -14.74 -10.22 -5.58
CA ILE A 101 -14.24 -9.71 -6.87
C ILE A 101 -13.48 -10.81 -7.63
N ASN A 102 -12.60 -11.56 -6.96
CA ASN A 102 -11.81 -12.60 -7.61
C ASN A 102 -12.64 -13.81 -8.02
N SER A 103 -13.80 -14.01 -7.41
CA SER A 103 -14.75 -15.07 -7.77
C SER A 103 -15.64 -14.69 -8.95
N PHE A 104 -15.69 -13.41 -9.34
CA PHE A 104 -16.48 -12.95 -10.46
C PHE A 104 -15.87 -13.39 -11.79
N GLU A 105 -16.63 -14.11 -12.60
CA GLU A 105 -16.23 -14.51 -13.95
C GLU A 105 -16.92 -13.64 -14.99
N ILE A 106 -16.14 -12.98 -15.84
CA ILE A 106 -16.66 -12.18 -16.93
C ILE A 106 -17.05 -13.12 -18.07
N VAL A 107 -18.33 -13.44 -18.16
CA VAL A 107 -18.91 -14.20 -19.25
C VAL A 107 -20.06 -13.41 -19.90
N ASN A 108 -20.13 -13.44 -21.21
CA ASN A 108 -21.27 -12.91 -21.93
C ASN A 108 -22.21 -14.05 -22.38
N GLU A 109 -23.41 -13.70 -22.81
CA GLU A 109 -24.40 -14.66 -23.24
C GLU A 109 -23.97 -15.54 -24.43
N GLU A 110 -23.12 -15.00 -25.32
CA GLU A 110 -22.58 -15.75 -26.48
C GLU A 110 -21.61 -16.85 -25.99
N ILE A 111 -20.77 -16.56 -25.00
CA ILE A 111 -19.85 -17.56 -24.39
C ILE A 111 -20.67 -18.65 -23.69
N LEU A 112 -21.72 -18.29 -22.94
CA LEU A 112 -22.59 -19.27 -22.29
C LEU A 112 -23.28 -20.18 -23.33
N ARG A 113 -23.86 -19.62 -24.40
CA ARG A 113 -24.48 -20.39 -25.48
C ARG A 113 -23.50 -21.33 -26.19
N LYS A 114 -22.22 -20.94 -26.34
CA LYS A 114 -21.18 -21.81 -26.91
C LYS A 114 -20.83 -22.96 -25.98
N ARG A 115 -20.85 -22.76 -24.67
CA ARG A 115 -20.61 -23.83 -23.69
C ARG A 115 -21.73 -24.86 -23.61
N GLU A 116 -22.99 -24.44 -23.86
CA GLU A 116 -24.17 -25.30 -23.78
C GLU A 116 -24.34 -26.22 -25.00
N ARG A 117 -23.65 -26.00 -26.13
CA ARG A 117 -23.80 -26.81 -27.34
C ARG A 117 -23.10 -28.16 -27.17
N PRO A 118 -23.79 -29.31 -27.49
CA PRO A 118 -23.15 -30.62 -27.52
C PRO A 118 -21.95 -30.63 -28.49
N GLY A 119 -20.78 -31.02 -28.01
CA GLY A 119 -19.52 -30.96 -28.77
C GLY A 119 -18.95 -29.56 -28.96
N GLY A 120 -19.57 -28.54 -28.35
CA GLY A 120 -19.03 -27.18 -28.32
C GLY A 120 -17.72 -27.13 -27.59
N GLN A 121 -16.69 -26.50 -28.20
CA GLN A 121 -15.49 -26.17 -27.50
C GLN A 121 -15.86 -25.23 -26.34
N TYR A 122 -15.32 -25.51 -25.16
CA TYR A 122 -15.37 -24.57 -24.06
C TYR A 122 -14.72 -23.27 -24.53
N GLY A 123 -15.54 -22.33 -25.02
CA GLY A 123 -15.04 -21.05 -25.49
C GLY A 123 -14.32 -20.36 -24.34
N ALA A 124 -13.03 -20.15 -24.50
CA ALA A 124 -12.29 -19.30 -23.57
C ALA A 124 -12.92 -17.91 -23.58
N SER A 125 -13.05 -17.29 -22.42
CA SER A 125 -13.43 -15.88 -22.36
C SER A 125 -12.37 -15.08 -23.13
N THR A 126 -12.83 -14.17 -24.01
CA THR A 126 -11.95 -13.24 -24.71
C THR A 126 -11.48 -12.09 -23.81
N PHE A 127 -12.07 -11.96 -22.62
CA PHE A 127 -11.70 -10.93 -21.66
C PHE A 127 -10.49 -11.33 -20.86
N GLN A 128 -9.56 -10.39 -20.68
CA GLN A 128 -8.43 -10.54 -19.79
C GLN A 128 -8.93 -10.68 -18.36
N ARG A 129 -8.51 -11.72 -17.65
CA ARG A 129 -8.77 -11.87 -16.21
C ARG A 129 -7.68 -11.14 -15.42
N TYR A 130 -8.09 -10.48 -14.34
CA TYR A 130 -7.20 -9.87 -13.37
C TYR A 130 -7.35 -10.53 -12.01
N TYR A 131 -6.27 -10.55 -11.24
CA TYR A 131 -6.31 -10.89 -9.83
C TYR A 131 -6.28 -9.59 -9.01
N TYR A 132 -7.29 -9.38 -8.19
CA TYR A 132 -7.40 -8.20 -7.35
C TYR A 132 -6.87 -8.50 -5.96
N GLN A 133 -5.87 -7.75 -5.52
CA GLN A 133 -5.48 -7.67 -4.12
C GLN A 133 -6.16 -6.47 -3.49
N VAL A 134 -6.54 -6.61 -2.21
CA VAL A 134 -7.15 -5.51 -1.45
C VAL A 134 -6.26 -5.17 -0.29
N GLY A 135 -5.94 -3.88 -0.13
CA GLY A 135 -5.26 -3.31 1.02
C GLY A 135 -6.17 -2.34 1.76
N VAL A 136 -5.79 -1.96 2.96
CA VAL A 136 -6.51 -0.97 3.77
C VAL A 136 -5.57 0.14 4.20
N ALA A 137 -5.88 1.36 3.79
CA ALA A 137 -5.22 2.57 4.27
C ALA A 137 -6.05 3.17 5.42
N SER A 138 -5.39 3.51 6.50
CA SER A 138 -6.00 4.22 7.61
C SER A 138 -5.19 5.45 7.95
N PHE A 139 -5.87 6.54 8.25
CA PHE A 139 -5.20 7.70 8.79
C PHE A 139 -4.48 7.35 10.11
N ASN A 140 -5.12 6.59 10.99
CA ASN A 140 -4.55 6.09 12.24
C ASN A 140 -4.00 4.66 12.06
N SER A 141 -3.62 4.02 13.16
CA SER A 141 -3.12 2.64 13.18
C SER A 141 -4.27 1.61 13.21
N PHE A 142 -3.91 0.34 13.31
CA PHE A 142 -4.80 -0.82 13.35
C PHE A 142 -4.75 -1.48 14.74
N THR A 143 -5.83 -2.16 15.14
CA THR A 143 -5.81 -2.99 16.36
C THR A 143 -4.92 -4.22 16.12
N LYS A 144 -4.49 -4.88 17.19
CA LYS A 144 -3.63 -6.07 17.09
C LYS A 144 -4.31 -7.19 16.31
N GLU A 145 -5.57 -7.46 16.58
CA GLU A 145 -6.37 -8.50 15.91
C GLU A 145 -6.54 -8.19 14.41
N ALA A 146 -6.69 -6.91 14.05
CA ALA A 146 -6.75 -6.47 12.66
C ALA A 146 -5.43 -6.73 11.93
N GLN A 147 -4.29 -6.46 12.59
CA GLN A 147 -2.96 -6.70 12.03
C GLN A 147 -2.65 -8.19 11.88
N GLU A 148 -2.98 -9.02 12.87
CA GLU A 148 -2.80 -10.47 12.83
C GLU A 148 -3.63 -11.12 11.72
N PHE A 149 -4.88 -10.69 11.55
CA PHE A 149 -5.73 -11.18 10.47
C PHE A 149 -5.20 -10.73 9.10
N ALA A 150 -4.78 -9.48 8.96
CA ALA A 150 -4.21 -8.95 7.72
C ALA A 150 -2.91 -9.68 7.34
N ASP A 151 -2.04 -9.97 8.31
CA ASP A 151 -0.80 -10.72 8.12
C ASP A 151 -1.10 -12.14 7.60
N ALA A 152 -2.03 -12.85 8.26
CA ALA A 152 -2.44 -14.21 7.88
C ALA A 152 -3.04 -14.28 6.46
N HIS A 153 -3.75 -13.24 6.03
CA HIS A 153 -4.43 -13.18 4.73
C HIS A 153 -3.70 -12.33 3.69
N ARG A 154 -2.48 -11.88 4.00
CA ARG A 154 -1.66 -11.03 3.10
C ARG A 154 -2.39 -9.79 2.61
N ILE A 155 -3.07 -9.09 3.51
CA ILE A 155 -3.75 -7.83 3.23
C ILE A 155 -2.81 -6.68 3.61
N PRO A 156 -2.34 -5.86 2.65
CA PRO A 156 -1.49 -4.71 2.94
C PRO A 156 -2.20 -3.70 3.86
N LEU A 157 -1.52 -3.25 4.91
CA LEU A 157 -2.01 -2.22 5.80
C LEU A 157 -1.14 -0.97 5.69
N ILE A 158 -1.78 0.18 5.50
CA ILE A 158 -1.13 1.48 5.35
C ILE A 158 -1.56 2.39 6.50
N PRO A 159 -0.84 2.41 7.64
CA PRO A 159 -1.09 3.36 8.72
C PRO A 159 -0.43 4.70 8.40
N PHE A 160 -1.19 5.66 7.86
CA PHE A 160 -0.66 6.91 7.31
C PHE A 160 0.20 7.70 8.32
N LYS A 161 -0.25 7.82 9.58
CA LYS A 161 0.54 8.48 10.65
C LYS A 161 1.93 7.88 10.88
N ASN A 162 2.13 6.65 10.44
CA ASN A 162 3.38 5.93 10.64
C ASN A 162 4.25 5.90 9.37
N LEU A 163 3.83 6.56 8.30
CA LEU A 163 4.66 6.67 7.10
C LEU A 163 5.84 7.63 7.37
N PRO A 164 7.01 7.38 6.79
CA PRO A 164 8.16 8.28 6.90
C PRO A 164 7.97 9.52 6.02
N ILE A 165 6.94 10.30 6.33
CA ILE A 165 6.53 11.45 5.55
C ILE A 165 7.10 12.72 6.17
N PRO A 166 7.55 13.70 5.36
CA PRO A 166 8.06 14.98 5.87
C PRO A 166 7.03 15.72 6.73
N ASN A 167 7.50 16.36 7.79
CA ASN A 167 6.66 17.17 8.68
C ASN A 167 5.87 18.25 7.90
N LYS A 168 6.44 18.78 6.83
CA LYS A 168 5.76 19.77 5.95
C LYS A 168 4.45 19.23 5.36
N LEU A 169 4.36 17.94 5.00
CA LEU A 169 3.10 17.34 4.56
C LEU A 169 2.17 17.06 5.75
N LEU A 170 2.71 16.62 6.87
CA LEU A 170 1.92 16.35 8.06
C LEU A 170 1.16 17.59 8.57
N GLN A 171 1.73 18.80 8.43
CA GLN A 171 1.09 20.06 8.81
C GLN A 171 -0.19 20.37 8.01
N TYR A 172 -0.30 19.91 6.76
CA TYR A 172 -1.54 20.02 5.98
C TYR A 172 -2.59 18.98 6.38
N VAL A 173 -2.16 17.87 6.95
CA VAL A 173 -3.01 16.72 7.23
C VAL A 173 -3.46 16.67 8.68
N LEU A 174 -2.69 17.27 9.60
CA LEU A 174 -2.90 17.23 11.04
C LEU A 174 -3.05 18.63 11.63
N ASP A 175 -3.96 18.76 12.60
CA ASP A 175 -3.99 19.91 13.51
C ASP A 175 -2.95 19.77 14.64
N ASP A 176 -2.84 20.79 15.49
CA ASP A 176 -1.93 20.83 16.64
C ASP A 176 -2.20 19.69 17.64
N ASN A 177 -3.40 19.12 17.65
CA ASN A 177 -3.79 17.98 18.48
C ASN A 177 -3.51 16.62 17.76
N GLY A 178 -2.94 16.65 16.57
CA GLY A 178 -2.66 15.47 15.77
C GLY A 178 -3.90 14.77 15.23
N GLN A 179 -5.01 15.50 15.05
CA GLN A 179 -6.23 15.02 14.42
C GLN A 179 -6.23 15.32 12.93
N TYR A 180 -6.88 14.46 12.15
CA TYR A 180 -6.99 14.60 10.70
C TYR A 180 -7.85 15.80 10.32
N ILE A 181 -7.29 16.74 9.55
CA ILE A 181 -7.96 17.96 9.09
C ILE A 181 -8.07 18.10 7.58
N LEU A 182 -7.34 17.29 6.79
CA LEU A 182 -7.33 17.40 5.34
C LEU A 182 -8.76 17.32 4.78
N ASP A 183 -9.14 18.31 4.00
CA ASP A 183 -10.43 18.41 3.32
C ASP A 183 -10.26 18.66 1.81
N ARG A 184 -11.38 18.83 1.12
CA ARG A 184 -11.38 19.07 -0.32
C ARG A 184 -10.71 20.38 -0.72
N GLN A 185 -10.77 21.41 0.11
CA GLN A 185 -10.13 22.72 -0.20
C GLN A 185 -8.62 22.58 -0.14
N ALA A 186 -8.11 21.90 0.88
CA ALA A 186 -6.68 21.61 1.00
C ALA A 186 -6.16 20.78 -0.18
N VAL A 187 -6.88 19.73 -0.60
CA VAL A 187 -6.49 18.87 -1.73
C VAL A 187 -6.54 19.59 -3.07
N ASN A 188 -7.39 20.61 -3.22
CA ASN A 188 -7.44 21.45 -4.42
C ASN A 188 -6.41 22.59 -4.39
N ASN A 189 -5.66 22.74 -3.29
CA ASN A 189 -4.61 23.76 -3.16
C ASN A 189 -3.39 23.36 -3.99
N GLU A 190 -2.88 24.27 -4.79
CA GLU A 190 -1.73 24.05 -5.67
C GLU A 190 -0.46 23.72 -4.88
N ASP A 191 -0.24 24.38 -3.74
CA ASP A 191 0.93 24.14 -2.89
C ASP A 191 0.88 22.75 -2.24
N PHE A 192 -0.31 22.29 -1.83
CA PHE A 192 -0.50 20.92 -1.34
C PHE A 192 -0.22 19.89 -2.42
N ASN A 193 -0.69 20.12 -3.66
CA ASN A 193 -0.45 19.21 -4.78
C ASN A 193 1.04 19.13 -5.15
N LYS A 194 1.74 20.26 -5.20
CA LYS A 194 3.20 20.31 -5.40
C LYS A 194 3.93 19.53 -4.30
N LEU A 195 3.51 19.71 -3.05
CA LEU A 195 4.09 19.00 -1.93
C LEU A 195 3.84 17.48 -1.99
N CYS A 196 2.64 17.05 -2.39
CA CYS A 196 2.34 15.63 -2.63
C CYS A 196 3.21 15.04 -3.74
N GLU A 197 3.42 15.79 -4.82
CA GLU A 197 4.30 15.38 -5.92
C GLU A 197 5.75 15.25 -5.44
N GLU A 198 6.27 16.21 -4.71
CA GLU A 198 7.62 16.20 -4.14
C GLU A 198 7.82 14.99 -3.20
N VAL A 199 6.85 14.73 -2.30
CA VAL A 199 6.88 13.56 -1.41
C VAL A 199 6.84 12.27 -2.22
N SER A 200 6.01 12.23 -3.26
CA SER A 200 5.87 11.05 -4.11
C SER A 200 7.14 10.73 -4.88
N GLN A 201 7.83 11.75 -5.40
CA GLN A 201 9.12 11.60 -6.11
C GLN A 201 10.23 11.08 -5.19
N ASN A 202 10.11 11.28 -3.88
CA ASN A 202 11.05 10.80 -2.86
C ASN A 202 10.60 9.50 -2.19
N THR A 203 9.50 8.89 -2.63
CA THR A 203 8.92 7.69 -2.02
C THR A 203 8.99 6.49 -2.95
N ALA A 204 9.49 5.37 -2.44
CA ALA A 204 9.36 4.06 -3.06
C ALA A 204 8.50 3.14 -2.19
N ILE A 205 7.97 2.07 -2.78
CA ILE A 205 7.20 1.04 -2.07
C ILE A 205 7.96 -0.28 -2.13
N GLY A 206 8.34 -0.78 -0.97
CA GLY A 206 8.91 -2.11 -0.79
C GLY A 206 7.84 -3.14 -0.41
N MET A 207 7.98 -4.36 -0.90
CA MET A 207 7.12 -5.48 -0.51
C MET A 207 7.86 -6.38 0.48
N LEU A 208 7.15 -6.80 1.52
CA LEU A 208 7.60 -7.79 2.50
C LEU A 208 7.05 -9.18 2.16
N ASP A 209 7.74 -10.22 2.61
CA ASP A 209 7.35 -11.62 2.32
C ASP A 209 5.99 -12.03 2.85
N ASN A 210 5.51 -11.35 3.90
CA ASN A 210 4.19 -11.57 4.46
C ASN A 210 3.05 -10.83 3.73
N GLY A 211 3.36 -10.18 2.59
CA GLY A 211 2.38 -9.40 1.82
C GLY A 211 2.14 -7.98 2.32
N GLN A 212 2.81 -7.57 3.40
CA GLN A 212 2.79 -6.18 3.85
C GLN A 212 3.68 -5.31 2.96
N ILE A 213 3.39 -4.02 2.92
CA ILE A 213 4.18 -3.03 2.20
C ILE A 213 4.85 -2.07 3.17
N VAL A 214 5.99 -1.55 2.76
CA VAL A 214 6.70 -0.47 3.45
C VAL A 214 6.95 0.68 2.49
N PHE A 215 6.83 1.89 2.99
CA PHE A 215 7.15 3.10 2.27
C PHE A 215 8.58 3.50 2.61
N LEU A 216 9.41 3.63 1.59
CA LEU A 216 10.82 3.98 1.66
C LEU A 216 10.95 5.43 1.24
N TYR A 217 11.25 6.32 2.18
CA TYR A 217 11.39 7.75 1.90
C TYR A 217 12.88 8.13 1.84
N ASN A 218 13.31 8.72 0.72
CA ASN A 218 14.67 9.26 0.59
C ASN A 218 14.80 10.52 1.45
N ILE A 219 15.53 10.42 2.56
CA ILE A 219 15.69 11.53 3.52
C ILE A 219 16.51 12.71 2.97
N ASN A 220 17.26 12.49 1.91
CA ASN A 220 18.04 13.53 1.22
C ASN A 220 17.19 14.34 0.23
N GLU A 221 15.95 13.93 -0.02
CA GLU A 221 14.99 14.59 -0.92
C GLU A 221 15.52 14.84 -2.35
N THR A 222 16.41 13.97 -2.83
CA THR A 222 17.03 14.06 -4.17
C THR A 222 16.36 13.15 -5.22
N GLY A 223 15.13 12.75 -4.95
CA GLY A 223 14.41 11.74 -5.74
C GLY A 223 14.82 10.31 -5.39
N VAL A 224 13.99 9.35 -5.81
CA VAL A 224 14.28 7.92 -5.63
C VAL A 224 15.14 7.41 -6.76
N ASP A 225 16.26 6.76 -6.39
CA ASP A 225 17.14 6.12 -7.35
C ASP A 225 17.89 4.95 -6.67
N PHE A 226 17.57 3.74 -7.06
CA PHE A 226 18.21 2.53 -6.54
C PHE A 226 19.32 2.06 -7.49
N ASN A 227 20.37 2.85 -7.65
CA ASN A 227 21.50 2.56 -8.56
C ASN A 227 22.40 1.44 -8.06
N SER A 228 22.55 1.29 -6.73
CA SER A 228 23.39 0.26 -6.16
C SER A 228 22.68 -1.09 -6.12
N ASP A 229 23.45 -2.16 -6.18
CA ASP A 229 22.94 -3.52 -6.04
C ASP A 229 22.83 -3.94 -4.57
N THR A 230 23.55 -3.28 -3.66
CA THR A 230 23.61 -3.64 -2.24
C THR A 230 23.26 -2.45 -1.35
N TYR A 231 22.35 -2.69 -0.41
CA TYR A 231 21.89 -1.73 0.59
C TYR A 231 22.11 -2.29 2.00
N ASN A 232 22.61 -1.44 2.90
CA ASN A 232 22.84 -1.82 4.30
C ASN A 232 21.60 -1.47 5.13
N LEU A 233 21.02 -2.48 5.77
CA LEU A 233 19.90 -2.32 6.70
C LEU A 233 20.41 -1.79 8.04
N ARG A 234 19.84 -0.68 8.50
CA ARG A 234 20.21 0.00 9.74
C ARG A 234 18.99 0.31 10.59
N THR A 235 19.20 0.42 11.89
CA THR A 235 18.22 0.97 12.84
C THR A 235 18.93 1.90 13.82
N ASP A 236 18.30 3.00 14.21
CA ASP A 236 18.84 3.94 15.17
C ASP A 236 18.44 3.51 16.60
N LYS A 237 19.45 3.17 17.41
CA LYS A 237 19.26 2.69 18.79
C LYS A 237 18.77 3.77 19.75
N ASN A 238 19.02 5.05 19.44
CA ASN A 238 18.73 6.19 20.30
C ASN A 238 17.34 6.79 20.02
N LYS A 239 16.63 6.29 19.00
CA LYS A 239 15.31 6.75 18.59
C LYS A 239 14.27 5.66 18.79
N ASP A 240 13.01 6.02 18.59
CA ASP A 240 11.91 5.05 18.53
C ASP A 240 12.19 4.03 17.41
N ARG A 241 12.68 2.85 17.79
CA ARG A 241 13.12 1.80 16.87
C ARG A 241 12.03 1.30 15.93
N MET A 242 10.77 1.49 16.28
CA MET A 242 9.69 1.17 15.34
C MET A 242 9.72 2.10 14.12
N LYS A 243 10.15 3.35 14.31
CA LYS A 243 10.04 4.42 13.32
C LYS A 243 11.33 4.71 12.54
N HIS A 244 12.46 4.16 12.98
CA HIS A 244 13.78 4.57 12.47
C HIS A 244 14.58 3.38 11.93
N TRP A 245 14.02 2.75 10.89
CA TRP A 245 14.75 1.83 10.04
C TRP A 245 15.16 2.54 8.76
N SER A 246 16.31 2.18 8.22
CA SER A 246 16.75 2.69 6.93
C SER A 246 17.51 1.65 6.11
N LEU A 247 17.44 1.83 4.79
CA LEU A 247 18.33 1.21 3.83
C LEU A 247 19.32 2.27 3.37
N LYS A 248 20.60 2.05 3.64
CA LYS A 248 21.65 2.99 3.25
C LYS A 248 22.55 2.40 2.19
N CYS A 249 22.90 3.24 1.21
CA CYS A 249 23.90 2.96 0.19
C CYS A 249 24.54 4.27 -0.25
N ASP A 250 25.86 4.32 -0.17
CA ASP A 250 26.68 5.50 -0.48
C ASP A 250 26.16 6.76 0.23
N ASP A 251 25.74 7.77 -0.52
CA ASP A 251 25.20 9.04 -0.05
C ASP A 251 23.68 9.03 0.15
N ARG A 252 22.99 7.92 -0.17
CA ARG A 252 21.53 7.81 -0.09
C ARG A 252 21.09 6.99 1.09
N GLU A 253 20.02 7.46 1.71
CA GLU A 253 19.39 6.78 2.82
C GLU A 253 17.87 6.83 2.69
N TYR A 254 17.25 5.64 2.69
CA TYR A 254 15.81 5.46 2.59
C TYR A 254 15.24 5.06 3.93
N ALA A 255 14.60 6.01 4.61
CA ALA A 255 13.94 5.75 5.88
C ALA A 255 12.63 4.99 5.68
N PHE A 256 12.31 4.07 6.58
CA PHE A 256 11.03 3.37 6.61
C PHE A 256 10.62 2.98 8.01
N GLN A 257 9.35 2.64 8.16
CA GLN A 257 8.81 2.10 9.40
C GLN A 257 8.39 0.65 9.21
N LEU A 258 8.69 -0.17 10.20
CA LEU A 258 8.19 -1.53 10.22
C LEU A 258 6.68 -1.54 10.54
N PRO A 259 5.90 -2.39 9.89
CA PRO A 259 4.58 -2.74 10.38
C PRO A 259 4.66 -3.17 11.85
N LYS A 260 3.76 -2.65 12.69
CA LYS A 260 3.86 -2.83 14.15
C LYS A 260 3.95 -4.30 14.56
N LEU A 261 3.22 -5.19 13.93
CA LEU A 261 3.28 -6.61 14.22
C LEU A 261 4.67 -7.20 14.00
N LEU A 262 5.35 -6.80 12.92
CA LEU A 262 6.72 -7.24 12.63
C LEU A 262 7.71 -6.65 13.61
N TYR A 263 7.54 -5.37 13.96
CA TYR A 263 8.34 -4.72 14.99
C TYR A 263 8.21 -5.46 16.33
N ASP A 264 6.99 -5.77 16.78
CA ASP A 264 6.74 -6.49 18.04
C ASP A 264 7.39 -7.89 18.04
N LYS A 265 7.34 -8.60 16.89
CA LYS A 265 8.04 -9.90 16.73
C LYS A 265 9.55 -9.73 16.84
N TRP A 266 10.13 -8.74 16.18
CA TRP A 266 11.56 -8.47 16.25
C TRP A 266 11.99 -8.03 17.67
N GLU A 267 11.28 -7.07 18.28
CA GLU A 267 11.59 -6.58 19.63
C GLU A 267 11.58 -7.69 20.68
N ASN A 268 10.63 -8.62 20.58
CA ASN A 268 10.55 -9.77 21.47
C ASN A 268 11.78 -10.70 21.36
N THR A 269 12.47 -10.72 20.22
CA THR A 269 13.69 -11.52 20.02
C THR A 269 14.94 -10.82 20.56
N VAL A 270 14.89 -9.49 20.77
CA VAL A 270 16.04 -8.62 21.14
C VAL A 270 16.04 -8.27 22.63
N LYS A 271 15.11 -8.77 23.44
CA LYS A 271 14.92 -8.39 24.86
C LYS A 271 16.15 -8.53 25.76
N GLU A 272 17.25 -9.11 25.29
CA GLU A 272 18.50 -9.14 25.99
C GLU A 272 19.49 -8.08 25.43
N LYS A 273 20.05 -7.25 26.29
CA LYS A 273 20.94 -6.10 26.00
C LYS A 273 22.30 -6.47 25.37
N ASP A 274 22.44 -7.58 24.70
CA ASP A 274 23.67 -8.06 24.11
C ASP A 274 23.76 -7.64 22.63
N LYS A 275 24.74 -6.83 22.27
CA LYS A 275 24.97 -6.33 20.90
C LYS A 275 25.13 -7.45 19.89
N GLU A 276 25.74 -8.57 20.26
CA GLU A 276 25.92 -9.70 19.35
C GLU A 276 24.59 -10.39 19.03
N LYS A 277 23.71 -10.50 20.03
CA LYS A 277 22.35 -11.02 19.83
C LYS A 277 21.48 -10.07 19.02
N GLU A 278 21.66 -8.76 19.17
CA GLU A 278 20.96 -7.74 18.37
C GLU A 278 21.33 -7.85 16.89
N ASN A 279 22.63 -7.95 16.57
CA ASN A 279 23.09 -8.12 15.19
C ASN A 279 22.55 -9.42 14.56
N LYS A 280 22.61 -10.53 15.30
CA LYS A 280 22.01 -11.80 14.86
C LYS A 280 20.50 -11.68 14.63
N SER A 281 19.78 -10.88 15.42
CA SER A 281 18.34 -10.66 15.26
C SER A 281 18.01 -9.80 14.04
N ILE A 282 18.83 -8.79 13.70
CA ILE A 282 18.68 -8.00 12.47
C ILE A 282 18.92 -8.87 11.25
N ILE A 283 19.96 -9.71 11.27
CA ILE A 283 20.24 -10.66 10.18
C ILE A 283 19.08 -11.64 10.02
N ARG A 284 18.56 -12.18 11.13
CA ARG A 284 17.40 -13.07 11.12
C ARG A 284 16.16 -12.36 10.56
N PHE A 285 15.87 -11.14 11.03
CA PHE A 285 14.77 -10.34 10.50
C PHE A 285 14.88 -10.14 8.99
N LYS A 286 16.08 -9.81 8.50
CA LYS A 286 16.35 -9.69 7.07
C LYS A 286 16.00 -10.98 6.31
N ASN A 287 16.42 -12.11 6.81
CA ASN A 287 16.21 -13.39 6.16
C ASN A 287 14.74 -13.84 6.20
N ASP A 288 14.05 -13.54 7.31
CA ASP A 288 12.67 -14.00 7.52
C ASP A 288 11.63 -13.11 6.81
N TYR A 289 11.92 -11.81 6.58
CA TYR A 289 10.92 -10.86 6.09
C TYR A 289 11.33 -10.03 4.88
N LEU A 290 12.61 -10.03 4.54
CA LEU A 290 13.15 -9.25 3.41
C LEU A 290 13.78 -10.15 2.33
N ALA A 291 13.28 -11.38 2.16
CA ALA A 291 13.76 -12.27 1.12
C ALA A 291 13.29 -11.80 -0.28
N ASN A 292 12.04 -11.36 -0.41
CA ASN A 292 11.51 -10.71 -1.62
C ASN A 292 11.79 -9.20 -1.61
N ARG A 293 12.96 -8.83 -1.97
CA ARG A 293 13.51 -7.46 -1.87
C ARG A 293 13.09 -6.60 -3.06
N VAL A 294 11.83 -6.62 -3.43
CA VAL A 294 11.32 -5.88 -4.59
C VAL A 294 10.86 -4.51 -4.16
N VAL A 295 11.36 -3.48 -4.85
CA VAL A 295 10.91 -2.10 -4.67
C VAL A 295 10.31 -1.56 -5.96
N TYR A 296 9.22 -0.83 -5.82
CA TYR A 296 8.54 -0.08 -6.87
C TYR A 296 8.84 1.40 -6.64
N TYR A 297 9.26 2.09 -7.69
CA TYR A 297 9.59 3.51 -7.61
C TYR A 297 9.49 4.19 -8.98
N ARG A 298 9.50 5.52 -8.98
CA ARG A 298 9.59 6.33 -10.18
C ARG A 298 10.93 7.06 -10.20
N HIS A 299 11.61 7.01 -11.34
CA HIS A 299 12.85 7.74 -11.55
C HIS A 299 12.80 8.44 -12.91
N ASN A 300 12.97 9.77 -12.93
CA ASN A 300 12.81 10.60 -14.12
C ASN A 300 11.50 10.32 -14.87
N ASP A 301 10.39 10.33 -14.13
CA ASP A 301 9.03 10.03 -14.59
C ASP A 301 8.82 8.63 -15.17
N ILE A 302 9.83 7.79 -15.14
CA ILE A 302 9.73 6.40 -15.59
C ILE A 302 9.51 5.50 -14.38
N PRO A 303 8.40 4.76 -14.35
CA PRO A 303 8.16 3.74 -13.34
C PRO A 303 9.18 2.60 -13.46
N ARG A 304 9.69 2.13 -12.33
CA ARG A 304 10.73 1.09 -12.26
C ARG A 304 10.46 0.09 -11.15
N ILE A 305 10.99 -1.10 -11.35
CA ILE A 305 11.08 -2.14 -10.34
C ILE A 305 12.53 -2.55 -10.22
N LYS A 306 12.98 -2.76 -8.99
CA LYS A 306 14.29 -3.33 -8.73
C LYS A 306 14.22 -4.37 -7.62
N MET A 307 14.99 -5.43 -7.79
CA MET A 307 15.29 -6.36 -6.71
C MET A 307 16.55 -5.88 -6.00
N LEU A 308 16.47 -5.67 -4.69
CA LEU A 308 17.59 -5.20 -3.89
C LEU A 308 18.35 -6.36 -3.24
N SER A 309 19.66 -6.27 -3.19
CA SER A 309 20.46 -7.03 -2.23
C SER A 309 20.59 -6.24 -0.94
N ILE A 310 20.14 -6.81 0.18
CA ILE A 310 20.18 -6.16 1.49
C ILE A 310 21.23 -6.86 2.34
N THR A 311 22.19 -6.12 2.86
CA THR A 311 23.12 -6.57 3.88
C THR A 311 22.72 -6.04 5.25
N ALA A 312 23.13 -6.71 6.29
CA ALA A 312 22.97 -6.28 7.67
C ALA A 312 24.36 -6.43 8.32
N ASP A 313 25.28 -5.56 7.89
CA ASP A 313 26.62 -5.52 8.46
C ASP A 313 26.50 -4.88 9.83
N GLY A 314 26.97 -5.60 10.84
CA GLY A 314 26.74 -5.28 12.25
C GLY A 314 26.94 -3.82 12.61
N VAL A 315 25.99 -3.29 13.33
CA VAL A 315 26.02 -1.97 13.97
C VAL A 315 26.84 -2.04 15.26
#